data_73db1ab73096bc172c165599f4576ea9
#
_entry.id   73db1ab73096bc172c165599f4576ea9
#
_cell.length_a   1.000
_cell.length_b   1.000
_cell.length_c   1.000
_cell.angle_alpha   90.00
_cell.angle_beta   90.00
_cell.angle_gamma   90.00
#
_symmetry.space_group_name_H-M   'P 1'
#
loop_
_entity.id
_entity.type
_entity.pdbx_description
1 polymer ?
#
loop_
_entity_poly.entity_id
_entity_poly.type
_entity_poly.pdbx_seq_one_letter_code
_entity_poly.pdbx_strand_id
1 'polypeptide(L)'
;LILGSGGASKAVAYALRKNQIPFQIISRNPEKGIGWEFINETLLNTFPVIVNTTPLGTFPDTDAFPPFPYSLLKSNMFLFDLIYNPPLTAFLKAGIKAGCRTENGHNMLIQQAEDAWSIWQS
;
A
#
# COMPACT_ATOMS: atom_id res chain seq x y z
N LEU A 1 -0.10 -1.72 -5.73
CA LEU A 1 0.38 -2.87 -4.97
C LEU A 1 -0.38 -2.95 -3.66
N ILE A 2 -1.02 -4.08 -3.40
CA ILE A 2 -1.79 -4.30 -2.17
C ILE A 2 -0.99 -5.21 -1.26
N LEU A 3 -0.59 -4.72 -0.09
CA LEU A 3 0.15 -5.49 0.91
C LEU A 3 -0.84 -6.18 1.83
N GLY A 4 -0.87 -7.52 1.80
CA GLY A 4 -1.77 -8.34 2.59
C GLY A 4 -2.90 -8.94 1.78
N SER A 5 -3.52 -10.00 2.29
CA SER A 5 -4.56 -10.77 1.59
C SER A 5 -5.77 -11.11 2.46
N GLY A 6 -5.98 -10.39 3.56
CA GLY A 6 -7.15 -10.55 4.43
C GLY A 6 -8.39 -9.83 3.92
N GLY A 7 -9.37 -9.63 4.81
CA GLY A 7 -10.64 -9.01 4.45
C GLY A 7 -10.50 -7.60 3.89
N ALA A 8 -9.63 -6.80 4.49
CA ALA A 8 -9.40 -5.42 4.02
C ALA A 8 -8.84 -5.39 2.59
N SER A 9 -7.94 -6.33 2.25
CA SER A 9 -7.38 -6.41 0.91
C SER A 9 -8.45 -6.73 -0.13
N LYS A 10 -9.43 -7.56 0.22
CA LYS A 10 -10.53 -7.91 -0.67
C LYS A 10 -11.39 -6.69 -1.00
N ALA A 11 -11.66 -5.85 -0.01
CA ALA A 11 -12.43 -4.62 -0.22
C ALA A 11 -11.69 -3.66 -1.14
N VAL A 12 -10.38 -3.48 -0.93
CA VAL A 12 -9.55 -2.62 -1.79
C VAL A 12 -9.49 -3.18 -3.21
N ALA A 13 -9.25 -4.49 -3.35
CA ALA A 13 -9.18 -5.14 -4.66
C ALA A 13 -10.49 -5.00 -5.43
N TYR A 14 -11.63 -5.18 -4.74
CA TYR A 14 -12.94 -5.01 -5.35
C TYR A 14 -13.11 -3.59 -5.89
N ALA A 15 -12.77 -2.59 -5.09
CA ALA A 15 -12.89 -1.19 -5.47
C ALA A 15 -12.00 -0.85 -6.67
N LEU A 16 -10.76 -1.32 -6.67
CA LEU A 16 -9.83 -1.07 -7.77
C LEU A 16 -10.31 -1.77 -9.05
N ARG A 17 -10.78 -3.00 -8.94
CA ARG A 17 -11.31 -3.75 -10.09
C ARG A 17 -12.53 -3.07 -10.68
N LYS A 18 -13.44 -2.59 -9.83
CA LYS A 18 -14.62 -1.87 -10.27
C LYS A 18 -14.28 -0.60 -11.05
N ASN A 19 -13.19 0.07 -10.68
CA ASN A 19 -12.72 1.29 -11.32
C ASN A 19 -11.67 1.02 -12.41
N GLN A 20 -11.46 -0.25 -12.78
CA GLN A 20 -10.56 -0.67 -13.84
C GLN A 20 -9.09 -0.27 -13.58
N ILE A 21 -8.69 -0.24 -12.32
CA ILE A 21 -7.32 0.06 -11.90
C ILE A 21 -6.58 -1.26 -11.71
N PRO A 22 -5.50 -1.54 -12.45
CA PRO A 22 -4.73 -2.77 -12.26
C PRO A 22 -4.02 -2.78 -10.92
N PHE A 23 -3.90 -3.97 -10.32
CA PHE A 23 -3.25 -4.14 -9.02
C PHE A 23 -2.61 -5.51 -8.92
N GLN A 24 -1.70 -5.66 -7.96
CA GLN A 24 -1.09 -6.93 -7.59
C GLN A 24 -1.18 -7.08 -6.08
N ILE A 25 -1.63 -8.24 -5.62
CA ILE A 25 -1.71 -8.56 -4.18
C ILE A 25 -0.42 -9.23 -3.74
N ILE A 26 0.11 -8.80 -2.60
CA ILE A 26 1.26 -9.41 -1.93
C ILE A 26 0.73 -10.22 -0.75
N SER A 27 1.06 -11.51 -0.72
CA SER A 27 0.54 -12.42 0.30
C SER A 27 1.56 -13.50 0.64
N ARG A 28 1.52 -13.97 1.88
CA ARG A 28 2.25 -15.19 2.27
C ARG A 28 1.59 -16.44 1.70
N ASN A 29 0.32 -16.36 1.32
CA ASN A 29 -0.41 -17.46 0.71
C ASN A 29 -0.32 -17.36 -0.81
N PRO A 30 0.39 -18.31 -1.50
CA PRO A 30 0.59 -18.23 -2.95
C PRO A 30 -0.70 -18.35 -3.76
N GLU A 31 -1.78 -18.84 -3.17
CA GLU A 31 -3.09 -18.88 -3.84
C GLU A 31 -3.76 -17.52 -3.91
N LYS A 32 -3.34 -16.55 -3.08
CA LYS A 32 -3.98 -15.23 -2.96
C LYS A 32 -3.19 -14.11 -3.60
N GLY A 33 -1.90 -14.31 -3.83
CA GLY A 33 -1.05 -13.29 -4.41
C GLY A 33 0.37 -13.78 -4.56
N ILE A 34 1.28 -12.88 -4.91
CA ILE A 34 2.70 -13.21 -4.98
C ILE A 34 3.35 -12.91 -3.62
N GLY A 35 4.47 -13.59 -3.35
CA GLY A 35 5.16 -13.47 -2.07
C GLY A 35 5.89 -12.13 -1.92
N TRP A 36 6.19 -11.79 -0.67
CA TRP A 36 6.92 -10.56 -0.34
C TRP A 36 8.30 -10.50 -0.98
N GLU A 37 8.93 -11.67 -1.18
CA GLU A 37 10.25 -11.80 -1.79
C GLU A 37 10.27 -11.38 -3.26
N PHE A 38 9.11 -11.30 -3.89
CA PHE A 38 8.99 -10.90 -5.30
C PHE A 38 8.88 -9.37 -5.49
N ILE A 39 8.80 -8.61 -4.40
CA ILE A 39 8.77 -7.16 -4.51
C ILE A 39 10.16 -6.67 -4.91
N ASN A 40 10.25 -6.09 -6.08
CA ASN A 40 11.50 -5.57 -6.63
C ASN A 40 11.22 -4.22 -7.33
N GLU A 41 12.28 -3.63 -7.86
CA GLU A 41 12.19 -2.33 -8.52
C GLU A 41 11.23 -2.36 -9.72
N THR A 42 11.26 -3.42 -10.51
CA THR A 42 10.37 -3.56 -11.67
C THR A 42 8.91 -3.58 -11.26
N LEU A 43 8.57 -4.34 -10.21
CA LEU A 43 7.20 -4.41 -9.70
C LEU A 43 6.73 -3.05 -9.19
N LEU A 44 7.59 -2.34 -8.46
CA LEU A 44 7.27 -1.02 -7.92
C LEU A 44 7.14 0.05 -9.01
N ASN A 45 7.87 -0.08 -10.10
CA ASN A 45 7.71 0.80 -11.25
C ASN A 45 6.36 0.57 -11.95
N THR A 46 5.88 -0.67 -11.95
CA THR A 46 4.57 -1.01 -12.51
C THR A 46 3.42 -0.58 -11.58
N PHE A 47 3.60 -0.74 -10.27
CA PHE A 47 2.58 -0.44 -9.25
C PHE A 47 3.14 0.53 -8.21
N PRO A 48 3.25 1.83 -8.55
CA PRO A 48 3.88 2.80 -7.64
C PRO A 48 2.99 3.26 -6.49
N VAL A 49 1.70 2.93 -6.50
CA VAL A 49 0.80 3.17 -5.38
C VAL A 49 0.79 1.90 -4.51
N ILE A 50 1.20 2.04 -3.26
CA ILE A 50 1.39 0.92 -2.34
C ILE A 50 0.42 1.08 -1.18
N VAL A 51 -0.47 0.10 -1.00
CA VAL A 51 -1.53 0.15 0.01
C VAL A 51 -1.27 -0.93 1.06
N ASN A 52 -1.07 -0.52 2.32
CA ASN A 52 -0.97 -1.46 3.43
C ASN A 52 -2.37 -1.83 3.90
N THR A 53 -2.73 -3.09 3.75
CA THR A 53 -3.98 -3.65 4.28
C THR A 53 -3.73 -4.63 5.42
N THR A 54 -2.47 -4.77 5.87
CA THR A 54 -2.13 -5.60 7.02
C THR A 54 -2.43 -4.86 8.31
N PRO A 55 -2.58 -5.56 9.46
CA PRO A 55 -2.75 -4.89 10.75
C PRO A 55 -1.44 -4.39 11.37
N LEU A 56 -0.30 -4.56 10.68
CA LEU A 56 1.01 -4.21 11.22
C LEU A 56 1.17 -2.70 11.34
N GLY A 57 1.37 -2.23 12.56
CA GLY A 57 1.49 -0.81 12.89
C GLY A 57 0.27 -0.23 13.59
N THR A 58 -0.82 -1.01 13.75
CA THR A 58 -2.02 -0.61 14.50
C THR A 58 -1.70 -0.51 16.00
N PHE A 59 -2.26 0.52 16.65
CA PHE A 59 -2.20 0.64 18.10
C PHE A 59 -2.72 -0.65 18.76
N PRO A 60 -2.07 -1.20 19.81
CA PRO A 60 -0.96 -0.61 20.56
C PRO A 60 0.44 -0.94 20.01
N ASP A 61 0.58 -1.83 19.04
CA ASP A 61 1.87 -2.27 18.51
C ASP A 61 2.31 -1.35 17.36
N THR A 62 2.57 -0.09 17.70
CA THR A 62 2.82 0.96 16.72
C THR A 62 4.19 0.90 16.05
N ASP A 63 5.11 0.09 16.60
CA ASP A 63 6.45 -0.08 16.00
C ASP A 63 6.48 -1.15 14.90
N ALA A 64 5.45 -1.97 14.81
CA ALA A 64 5.36 -2.99 13.77
C ALA A 64 5.11 -2.35 12.41
N PHE A 65 5.63 -2.97 11.35
CA PHE A 65 5.46 -2.51 9.99
C PHE A 65 5.51 -3.69 9.03
N PRO A 66 4.88 -3.58 7.83
CA PRO A 66 4.94 -4.65 6.84
C PRO A 66 6.38 -4.94 6.41
N PRO A 67 6.72 -6.21 6.08
CA PRO A 67 8.07 -6.58 5.65
C PRO A 67 8.36 -6.17 4.20
N PHE A 68 8.19 -4.90 3.91
CA PHE A 68 8.37 -4.30 2.59
C PHE A 68 9.84 -3.87 2.42
N PRO A 69 10.40 -3.95 1.19
CA PRO A 69 11.78 -3.51 0.96
C PRO A 69 11.85 -1.97 0.87
N TYR A 70 11.94 -1.32 2.03
CA TYR A 70 11.86 0.14 2.13
C TYR A 70 13.01 0.86 1.41
N SER A 71 14.14 0.20 1.21
CA SER A 71 15.25 0.79 0.46
C SER A 71 14.93 1.05 -1.01
N LEU A 72 13.87 0.43 -1.53
CA LEU A 72 13.45 0.62 -2.92
C LEU A 72 12.47 1.79 -3.11
N LEU A 73 12.05 2.45 -2.03
CA LEU A 73 11.13 3.56 -2.10
C LEU A 73 11.75 4.75 -2.83
N LYS A 74 10.96 5.38 -3.70
CA LYS A 74 11.35 6.57 -4.46
C LYS A 74 10.28 7.64 -4.32
N SER A 75 10.66 8.90 -4.54
CA SER A 75 9.78 10.05 -4.35
C SER A 75 8.55 10.05 -5.26
N ASN A 76 8.57 9.30 -6.35
CA ASN A 76 7.42 9.18 -7.26
C ASN A 76 6.39 8.15 -6.81
N MET A 77 6.58 7.52 -5.65
CA MET A 77 5.66 6.53 -5.12
C MET A 77 4.69 7.16 -4.13
N PHE A 78 3.53 6.51 -3.97
CA PHE A 78 2.50 6.90 -3.04
C PHE A 78 2.24 5.75 -2.08
N LEU A 79 2.39 5.99 -0.76
CA LEU A 79 2.11 5.02 0.28
C LEU A 79 0.78 5.36 0.96
N PHE A 80 -0.12 4.40 0.95
CA PHE A 80 -1.42 4.52 1.60
C PHE A 80 -1.53 3.44 2.68
N ASP A 81 -1.83 3.85 3.92
CA ASP A 81 -2.02 2.90 5.02
C ASP A 81 -3.48 2.97 5.47
N LEU A 82 -4.18 1.82 5.48
CA LEU A 82 -5.55 1.75 5.97
C LEU A 82 -5.64 2.02 7.46
N ILE A 83 -4.54 1.84 8.19
CA ILE A 83 -4.46 2.14 9.62
C ILE A 83 -4.57 3.64 9.81
N TYR A 84 -5.43 4.07 10.75
CA TYR A 84 -5.58 5.47 11.10
C TYR A 84 -5.23 5.75 12.57
N ASN A 85 -4.99 4.73 13.36
CA ASN A 85 -4.52 4.85 14.74
C ASN A 85 -3.30 3.93 14.94
N PRO A 86 -2.09 4.49 14.96
CA PRO A 86 -1.74 5.92 14.95
C PRO A 86 -1.95 6.57 13.59
N PRO A 87 -2.14 7.90 13.53
CA PRO A 87 -2.31 8.60 12.25
C PRO A 87 -1.07 8.57 11.37
N LEU A 88 0.10 8.39 11.96
CA LEU A 88 1.36 8.26 11.24
C LEU A 88 2.05 6.96 11.65
N THR A 89 1.86 5.91 10.85
CA THR A 89 2.43 4.59 11.11
C THR A 89 3.92 4.53 10.75
N ALA A 90 4.62 3.50 11.24
CA ALA A 90 6.01 3.28 10.87
C ALA A 90 6.16 3.12 9.34
N PHE A 91 5.20 2.48 8.68
CA PHE A 91 5.14 2.34 7.23
C PHE A 91 5.12 3.72 6.54
N LEU A 92 4.22 4.61 6.97
CA LEU A 92 4.12 5.95 6.41
C LEU A 92 5.33 6.83 6.72
N LYS A 93 5.91 6.68 7.93
CA LYS A 93 7.15 7.40 8.29
C LYS A 93 8.29 7.05 7.33
N ALA A 94 8.43 5.77 6.98
CA ALA A 94 9.43 5.34 6.00
C ALA A 94 9.19 5.97 4.63
N GLY A 95 7.93 6.08 4.22
CA GLY A 95 7.57 6.75 2.97
C GLY A 95 7.96 8.23 2.97
N ILE A 96 7.65 8.94 4.05
CA ILE A 96 8.00 10.36 4.19
C ILE A 96 9.52 10.54 4.10
N LYS A 97 10.27 9.68 4.78
CA LYS A 97 11.73 9.73 4.77
C LYS A 97 12.30 9.55 3.36
N ALA A 98 11.64 8.75 2.53
CA ALA A 98 12.03 8.51 1.13
C ALA A 98 11.49 9.58 0.17
N GLY A 99 10.73 10.54 0.66
CA GLY A 99 10.13 11.61 -0.16
C GLY A 99 8.84 11.21 -0.84
N CYS A 100 8.21 10.09 -0.44
CA CYS A 100 6.95 9.63 -1.02
C CYS A 100 5.78 10.49 -0.53
N ARG A 101 4.74 10.55 -1.35
CA ARG A 101 3.43 11.01 -0.89
C ARG A 101 2.82 9.94 0.01
N THR A 102 2.17 10.35 1.12
CA THR A 102 1.59 9.41 2.08
C THR A 102 0.20 9.86 2.51
N GLU A 103 -0.68 8.89 2.78
CA GLU A 103 -2.01 9.10 3.31
C GLU A 103 -2.37 7.95 4.25
N ASN A 104 -3.17 8.23 5.28
CA ASN A 104 -3.70 7.20 6.17
C ASN A 104 -5.16 6.86 5.85
N GLY A 105 -5.71 5.84 6.54
CA GLY A 105 -7.06 5.34 6.29
C GLY A 105 -8.20 6.21 6.80
N HIS A 106 -7.90 7.41 7.29
CA HIS A 106 -8.92 8.30 7.83
C HIS A 106 -9.85 8.84 6.75
N ASN A 107 -9.35 9.00 5.52
CA ASN A 107 -10.13 9.47 4.37
C ASN A 107 -10.61 8.28 3.53
N MET A 108 -11.53 8.55 2.60
CA MET A 108 -12.07 7.50 1.73
C MET A 108 -10.96 7.00 0.78
N LEU A 109 -10.49 5.78 1.05
CA LEU A 109 -9.41 5.15 0.30
C LEU A 109 -9.66 5.14 -1.21
N ILE A 110 -10.89 4.83 -1.62
CA ILE A 110 -11.22 4.70 -3.04
C ILE A 110 -10.98 6.00 -3.80
N GLN A 111 -11.47 7.11 -3.23
CA GLN A 111 -11.30 8.43 -3.85
C GLN A 111 -9.82 8.79 -3.95
N GLN A 112 -9.06 8.54 -2.89
CA GLN A 112 -7.62 8.81 -2.88
C GLN A 112 -6.87 7.97 -3.92
N ALA A 113 -7.25 6.70 -4.03
CA ALA A 113 -6.61 5.79 -4.99
C ALA A 113 -6.91 6.21 -6.44
N GLU A 114 -8.15 6.61 -6.73
CA GLU A 114 -8.55 7.10 -8.04
C GLU A 114 -7.77 8.36 -8.43
N ASP A 115 -7.67 9.30 -7.51
CA ASP A 115 -6.95 10.55 -7.74
C ASP A 115 -5.46 10.29 -8.00
N ALA A 116 -4.86 9.42 -7.19
CA ALA A 116 -3.45 9.05 -7.37
C ALA A 116 -3.21 8.36 -8.71
N TRP A 117 -4.11 7.44 -9.11
CA TRP A 117 -4.01 6.75 -10.38
C TRP A 117 -4.11 7.71 -11.56
N SER A 118 -5.02 8.67 -11.49
CA SER A 118 -5.15 9.71 -12.53
C SER A 118 -3.87 10.52 -12.68
N ILE A 119 -3.23 10.88 -11.58
CA ILE A 119 -1.94 11.60 -11.59
C ILE A 119 -0.86 10.75 -12.26
N TRP A 120 -0.81 9.45 -11.94
CA TRP A 120 0.19 8.55 -12.53
C TRP A 120 0.01 8.35 -14.02
N GLN A 121 -1.24 8.40 -14.51
CA GLN A 121 -1.54 8.23 -15.93
C GLN A 121 -1.37 9.51 -16.76
N SER A 122 -1.37 10.63 -16.10
CA SER A 122 -1.19 11.92 -16.76
C SER A 122 0.29 12.31 -16.84
#